data_a18fd877089cf2214ce75ccd95d966d7
#
_entry.id   a18fd877089cf2214ce75ccd95d966d7
#
_cell.length_a   1.000
_cell.length_b   1.000
_cell.length_c   1.000
_cell.angle_alpha   90.00
_cell.angle_beta   90.00
_cell.angle_gamma   90.00
#
_symmetry.space_group_name_H-M   'P 1'
#
loop_
_entity.id
_entity.type
_entity.pdbx_description
1 polymer ?
#
loop_
_entity_poly.entity_id
_entity_poly.type
_entity_poly.pdbx_seq_one_letter_code
_entity_poly.pdbx_strand_id
1 'polypeptide(L)'
;EYGTEQEVWQQLSIGGIDFARLSLSVLAADLPKLNVLQLPCLYEDAAHMWRVLDGPIGEEFLRVFAERDMVGLSWYDAGARSFYSDKSLRSLEDLQGMTIRVQDANVVIDMVKLLGGDPVTLAYSDVYAAFETDKIDAAENNWPAYLAMEHYKVARYYLVDEHSRVPEIQLA
;
A
#
# COMPACT_ATOMS: atom_id res chain seq x y z
N GLU A 1 13.67 -11.50 -10.53
CA GLU A 1 12.89 -10.96 -9.40
C GLU A 1 13.62 -11.27 -8.10
N TYR A 2 13.62 -10.36 -7.15
CA TYR A 2 14.30 -10.51 -5.85
C TYR A 2 13.35 -10.96 -4.73
N GLY A 3 12.14 -11.40 -5.08
CA GLY A 3 11.12 -11.84 -4.14
C GLY A 3 10.06 -10.78 -3.82
N THR A 4 9.45 -10.89 -2.63
CA THR A 4 8.48 -9.93 -2.10
C THR A 4 9.15 -8.60 -1.73
N GLU A 5 8.38 -7.52 -1.59
CA GLU A 5 8.94 -6.24 -1.13
C GLU A 5 9.65 -6.35 0.24
N GLN A 6 9.16 -7.23 1.12
CA GLN A 6 9.80 -7.49 2.42
C GLN A 6 11.18 -8.15 2.25
N GLU A 7 11.30 -9.11 1.33
CA GLU A 7 12.59 -9.74 1.02
C GLU A 7 13.54 -8.77 0.36
N VAL A 8 13.05 -7.91 -0.54
CA VAL A 8 13.84 -6.82 -1.16
C VAL A 8 14.34 -5.85 -0.09
N TRP A 9 13.49 -5.46 0.87
CA TRP A 9 13.91 -4.63 2.00
C TRP A 9 15.03 -5.28 2.82
N GLN A 10 14.90 -6.58 3.12
CA GLN A 10 15.93 -7.34 3.81
C GLN A 10 17.25 -7.38 3.02
N GLN A 11 17.17 -7.63 1.70
CA GLN A 11 18.37 -7.65 0.83
C GLN A 11 19.07 -6.29 0.79
N LEU A 12 18.32 -5.19 0.70
CA LEU A 12 18.87 -3.84 0.78
C LEU A 12 19.55 -3.61 2.12
N SER A 13 18.92 -4.02 3.24
CA SER A 13 19.43 -3.83 4.60
C SER A 13 20.76 -4.53 4.89
N ILE A 14 21.06 -5.61 4.17
CA ILE A 14 22.33 -6.37 4.32
C ILE A 14 23.33 -6.09 3.19
N GLY A 15 23.05 -5.12 2.30
CA GLY A 15 23.90 -4.80 1.16
C GLY A 15 23.89 -5.85 0.04
N GLY A 16 22.86 -6.69 -0.03
CA GLY A 16 22.68 -7.68 -1.10
C GLY A 16 22.23 -7.04 -2.43
N ILE A 17 21.63 -5.86 -2.36
CA ILE A 17 21.29 -4.99 -3.49
C ILE A 17 21.61 -3.55 -3.13
N ASP A 18 21.93 -2.71 -4.14
CA ASP A 18 22.34 -1.32 -3.93
C ASP A 18 21.17 -0.34 -3.94
N PHE A 19 20.08 -0.66 -4.66
CA PHE A 19 18.92 0.22 -4.83
C PHE A 19 17.62 -0.57 -4.80
N ALA A 20 16.61 0.02 -4.17
CA ALA A 20 15.24 -0.52 -4.24
C ALA A 20 14.20 0.61 -4.28
N ARG A 21 13.08 0.35 -4.96
CA ARG A 21 11.86 1.14 -4.84
C ARG A 21 10.84 0.30 -4.06
N LEU A 22 10.35 0.84 -2.95
CA LEU A 22 9.49 0.13 -2.01
C LEU A 22 8.32 1.00 -1.57
N SER A 23 7.20 0.35 -1.25
CA SER A 23 6.05 0.98 -0.61
C SER A 23 6.36 1.36 0.84
N LEU A 24 5.90 2.52 1.29
CA LEU A 24 6.02 2.91 2.70
C LEU A 24 5.33 1.92 3.64
N SER A 25 4.31 1.21 3.19
CA SER A 25 3.60 0.21 4.00
C SER A 25 4.52 -0.90 4.49
N VAL A 26 5.46 -1.34 3.66
CA VAL A 26 6.44 -2.38 4.02
C VAL A 26 7.47 -1.85 5.02
N LEU A 27 7.87 -0.60 4.87
CA LEU A 27 8.92 0.04 5.66
C LEU A 27 8.45 0.53 7.03
N ALA A 28 7.15 0.76 7.17
CA ALA A 28 6.56 1.35 8.37
C ALA A 28 6.63 0.45 9.63
N ALA A 29 6.82 -0.86 9.44
CA ALA A 29 7.07 -1.78 10.56
C ALA A 29 8.38 -1.46 11.28
N ASP A 30 9.43 -1.14 10.52
CA ASP A 30 10.77 -0.80 11.03
C ASP A 30 10.95 0.70 11.33
N LEU A 31 10.21 1.54 10.61
CA LEU A 31 10.24 3.01 10.70
C LEU A 31 8.82 3.57 10.91
N PRO A 32 8.25 3.48 12.14
CA PRO A 32 6.84 3.80 12.40
C PRO A 32 6.43 5.24 12.06
N LYS A 33 7.36 6.19 12.00
CA LYS A 33 7.10 7.58 11.56
C LYS A 33 6.49 7.62 10.15
N LEU A 34 6.83 6.67 9.27
CA LEU A 34 6.33 6.61 7.90
C LEU A 34 4.81 6.39 7.81
N ASN A 35 4.18 5.87 8.88
CA ASN A 35 2.73 5.70 8.94
C ASN A 35 1.97 7.03 8.77
N VAL A 36 2.57 8.16 9.14
CA VAL A 36 1.95 9.48 8.98
C VAL A 36 1.66 9.77 7.51
N LEU A 37 2.58 9.43 6.60
CA LEU A 37 2.44 9.73 5.17
C LEU A 37 1.46 8.80 4.43
N GLN A 38 0.94 7.78 5.08
CA GLN A 38 0.00 6.82 4.48
C GLN A 38 -1.36 6.78 5.18
N LEU A 39 -1.65 7.77 6.04
CA LEU A 39 -2.96 7.88 6.69
C LEU A 39 -4.06 8.00 5.65
N PRO A 40 -5.20 7.32 5.86
CA PRO A 40 -6.36 7.47 5.00
C PRO A 40 -6.81 8.93 4.91
N CYS A 41 -7.22 9.35 3.70
CA CYS A 41 -7.71 10.71 3.41
C CYS A 41 -6.72 11.85 3.75
N LEU A 42 -5.42 11.55 3.90
CA LEU A 42 -4.40 12.56 4.21
C LEU A 42 -4.24 13.58 3.08
N TYR A 43 -4.24 13.11 1.84
CA TYR A 43 -4.05 13.93 0.65
C TYR A 43 -5.37 14.14 -0.08
N GLU A 44 -5.67 15.39 -0.44
CA GLU A 44 -6.84 15.73 -1.24
C GLU A 44 -6.74 15.17 -2.67
N ASP A 45 -5.52 15.25 -3.24
CA ASP A 45 -5.19 14.76 -4.59
C ASP A 45 -3.67 14.52 -4.73
N ALA A 46 -3.25 14.09 -5.91
CA ALA A 46 -1.84 13.88 -6.23
C ALA A 46 -1.02 15.19 -6.12
N ALA A 47 -1.58 16.32 -6.53
CA ALA A 47 -0.88 17.60 -6.48
C ALA A 47 -0.64 18.06 -5.04
N HIS A 48 -1.61 17.79 -4.13
CA HIS A 48 -1.41 18.02 -2.69
C HIS A 48 -0.29 17.12 -2.15
N MET A 49 -0.31 15.83 -2.45
CA MET A 49 0.74 14.90 -2.03
C MET A 49 2.13 15.38 -2.48
N TRP A 50 2.28 15.78 -3.74
CA TRP A 50 3.56 16.27 -4.26
C TRP A 50 4.03 17.57 -3.60
N ARG A 51 3.12 18.51 -3.30
CA ARG A 51 3.49 19.72 -2.53
C ARG A 51 4.05 19.39 -1.14
N VAL A 52 3.57 18.30 -0.52
CA VAL A 52 4.09 17.83 0.77
C VAL A 52 5.45 17.13 0.59
N LEU A 53 5.54 16.20 -0.37
CA LEU A 53 6.71 15.35 -0.55
C LEU A 53 7.91 16.08 -1.18
N ASP A 54 7.67 17.05 -2.07
CA ASP A 54 8.71 17.92 -2.65
C ASP A 54 9.12 19.08 -1.73
N GLY A 55 8.44 19.23 -0.60
CA GLY A 55 8.69 20.26 0.39
C GLY A 55 9.52 19.80 1.59
N PRO A 56 9.69 20.69 2.58
CA PRO A 56 10.50 20.40 3.78
C PRO A 56 10.05 19.16 4.56
N ILE A 57 8.74 18.84 4.53
CA ILE A 57 8.19 17.65 5.17
C ILE A 57 8.75 16.39 4.48
N GLY A 58 8.66 16.31 3.14
CA GLY A 58 9.19 15.17 2.40
C GLY A 58 10.70 15.00 2.58
N GLU A 59 11.46 16.10 2.60
CA GLU A 59 12.89 16.08 2.91
C GLU A 59 13.19 15.53 4.32
N GLU A 60 12.38 15.90 5.31
CA GLU A 60 12.53 15.37 6.67
C GLU A 60 12.30 13.84 6.69
N PHE A 61 11.27 13.38 5.99
CA PHE A 61 10.97 11.94 5.89
C PHE A 61 12.02 11.16 5.10
N LEU A 62 12.65 11.73 4.08
CA LEU A 62 13.79 11.10 3.40
C LEU A 62 14.96 10.85 4.36
N ARG A 63 15.21 11.74 5.33
CA ARG A 63 16.26 11.60 6.33
C ARG A 63 15.99 10.52 7.39
N VAL A 64 14.73 10.08 7.57
CA VAL A 64 14.38 9.03 8.53
C VAL A 64 15.12 7.72 8.22
N PHE A 65 15.42 7.45 6.96
CA PHE A 65 16.12 6.24 6.54
C PHE A 65 17.56 6.15 7.03
N ALA A 66 18.18 7.28 7.42
CA ALA A 66 19.48 7.27 8.10
C ALA A 66 19.46 6.52 9.45
N GLU A 67 18.30 6.34 10.07
CA GLU A 67 18.13 5.49 11.26
C GLU A 67 18.42 4.00 10.98
N ARG A 68 18.51 3.62 9.69
CA ARG A 68 18.79 2.27 9.20
C ARG A 68 20.01 2.20 8.28
N ASP A 69 20.90 3.19 8.38
CA ASP A 69 22.11 3.30 7.55
C ASP A 69 21.80 3.33 6.03
N MET A 70 20.64 3.91 5.66
CA MET A 70 20.17 4.04 4.28
C MET A 70 19.93 5.48 3.88
N VAL A 71 19.89 5.71 2.58
CA VAL A 71 19.62 7.03 1.99
C VAL A 71 18.28 7.01 1.26
N GLY A 72 17.33 7.85 1.70
CA GLY A 72 16.12 8.15 0.94
C GLY A 72 16.48 9.07 -0.23
N LEU A 73 16.23 8.62 -1.47
CA LEU A 73 16.65 9.34 -2.67
C LEU A 73 15.55 10.17 -3.31
N SER A 74 14.37 9.57 -3.48
CA SER A 74 13.23 10.21 -4.15
C SER A 74 11.92 9.54 -3.83
N TRP A 75 10.84 10.29 -3.98
CA TRP A 75 9.46 9.83 -3.84
C TRP A 75 8.87 9.41 -5.17
N TYR A 76 7.88 8.50 -5.12
CA TYR A 76 7.06 8.10 -6.25
C TYR A 76 5.58 8.09 -5.87
N ASP A 77 4.72 8.41 -6.83
CA ASP A 77 3.27 8.24 -6.72
C ASP A 77 2.87 6.92 -7.40
N ALA A 78 2.40 5.98 -6.63
CA ALA A 78 1.83 4.72 -7.13
C ALA A 78 0.34 4.86 -7.49
N GLY A 79 -0.25 6.03 -7.29
CA GLY A 79 -1.67 6.32 -7.46
C GLY A 79 -2.50 6.10 -6.19
N ALA A 80 -3.75 6.56 -6.26
CA ALA A 80 -4.70 6.35 -5.17
C ALA A 80 -5.10 4.88 -5.05
N ARG A 81 -5.32 4.43 -3.83
CA ARG A 81 -5.79 3.09 -3.48
C ARG A 81 -7.29 3.11 -3.29
N SER A 82 -7.94 2.10 -3.79
CA SER A 82 -9.40 1.93 -3.72
C SER A 82 -9.76 0.46 -3.48
N PHE A 83 -10.94 0.21 -2.95
CA PHE A 83 -11.45 -1.15 -2.77
C PHE A 83 -11.91 -1.77 -4.09
N TYR A 84 -11.72 -3.07 -4.23
CA TYR A 84 -12.25 -3.88 -5.32
C TYR A 84 -12.70 -5.25 -4.83
N SER A 85 -13.70 -5.84 -5.52
CA SER A 85 -14.37 -7.08 -5.09
C SER A 85 -14.91 -7.86 -6.29
N ASP A 86 -15.22 -9.13 -6.11
CA ASP A 86 -16.01 -9.94 -7.02
C ASP A 86 -17.52 -9.57 -7.00
N LYS A 87 -17.97 -8.91 -5.92
CA LYS A 87 -19.34 -8.41 -5.70
C LYS A 87 -19.41 -6.90 -5.92
N SER A 88 -20.60 -6.40 -6.29
CA SER A 88 -20.80 -4.97 -6.48
C SER A 88 -20.62 -4.20 -5.18
N LEU A 89 -19.66 -3.29 -5.17
CA LEU A 89 -19.47 -2.30 -4.12
C LEU A 89 -20.06 -0.96 -4.59
N ARG A 90 -20.94 -0.37 -3.80
CA ARG A 90 -21.59 0.92 -4.09
C ARG A 90 -21.35 1.96 -3.02
N SER A 91 -21.05 1.50 -1.82
CA SER A 91 -20.79 2.34 -0.65
C SER A 91 -19.82 1.63 0.31
N LEU A 92 -19.32 2.34 1.30
CA LEU A 92 -18.43 1.76 2.32
C LEU A 92 -19.19 0.79 3.26
N GLU A 93 -20.51 0.91 3.37
CA GLU A 93 -21.35 -0.03 4.15
C GLU A 93 -21.34 -1.44 3.54
N ASP A 94 -21.12 -1.57 2.24
CA ASP A 94 -21.04 -2.87 1.56
C ASP A 94 -19.81 -3.67 1.99
N LEU A 95 -18.81 -3.03 2.62
CA LEU A 95 -17.61 -3.68 3.14
C LEU A 95 -17.83 -4.42 4.46
N GLN A 96 -18.99 -4.21 5.12
CA GLN A 96 -19.25 -4.82 6.44
C GLN A 96 -19.28 -6.34 6.36
N GLY A 97 -18.47 -6.98 7.21
CA GLY A 97 -18.36 -8.43 7.30
C GLY A 97 -17.64 -9.10 6.12
N MET A 98 -17.09 -8.31 5.17
CA MET A 98 -16.27 -8.87 4.10
C MET A 98 -14.87 -9.21 4.62
N THR A 99 -14.33 -10.33 4.17
CA THR A 99 -12.92 -10.67 4.34
C THR A 99 -12.10 -9.88 3.31
N ILE A 100 -11.37 -8.86 3.78
CA ILE A 100 -10.69 -7.90 2.91
C ILE A 100 -9.18 -8.07 3.01
N ARG A 101 -8.55 -8.37 1.89
CA ARG A 101 -7.08 -8.42 1.82
C ARG A 101 -6.51 -7.01 1.92
N VAL A 102 -5.52 -6.86 2.79
CA VAL A 102 -4.73 -5.65 2.99
C VAL A 102 -3.23 -5.94 2.95
N GLN A 103 -2.42 -4.90 2.79
CA GLN A 103 -0.98 -4.98 3.07
C GLN A 103 -0.76 -5.16 4.58
N ASP A 104 0.40 -5.68 4.97
CA ASP A 104 0.80 -5.80 6.38
C ASP A 104 1.22 -4.44 6.93
N ALA A 105 0.23 -3.58 7.14
CA ALA A 105 0.38 -2.24 7.68
C ALA A 105 -0.78 -1.94 8.65
N ASN A 106 -0.45 -1.62 9.89
CA ASN A 106 -1.44 -1.38 10.95
C ASN A 106 -2.48 -0.32 10.56
N VAL A 107 -2.06 0.74 9.86
CA VAL A 107 -2.96 1.82 9.41
C VAL A 107 -4.08 1.30 8.53
N VAL A 108 -3.78 0.42 7.56
CA VAL A 108 -4.78 -0.15 6.65
C VAL A 108 -5.62 -1.21 7.34
N ILE A 109 -4.99 -2.03 8.19
CA ILE A 109 -5.68 -3.05 9.01
C ILE A 109 -6.74 -2.38 9.90
N ASP A 110 -6.36 -1.30 10.60
CA ASP A 110 -7.27 -0.59 11.49
C ASP A 110 -8.36 0.16 10.72
N MET A 111 -8.04 0.73 9.56
CA MET A 111 -9.03 1.34 8.67
C MET A 111 -10.12 0.34 8.27
N VAL A 112 -9.74 -0.85 7.80
CA VAL A 112 -10.70 -1.89 7.39
C VAL A 112 -11.57 -2.35 8.58
N LYS A 113 -10.98 -2.53 9.76
CA LYS A 113 -11.76 -2.85 10.98
C LYS A 113 -12.76 -1.77 11.34
N LEU A 114 -12.38 -0.50 11.24
CA LEU A 114 -13.28 0.64 11.53
C LEU A 114 -14.43 0.73 10.52
N LEU A 115 -14.22 0.27 9.28
CA LEU A 115 -15.25 0.17 8.25
C LEU A 115 -16.13 -1.08 8.42
N GLY A 116 -15.85 -1.94 9.41
CA GLY A 116 -16.63 -3.14 9.71
C GLY A 116 -16.25 -4.36 8.89
N GLY A 117 -15.15 -4.32 8.13
CA GLY A 117 -14.58 -5.46 7.43
C GLY A 117 -13.62 -6.28 8.29
N ASP A 118 -13.32 -7.50 7.85
CA ASP A 118 -12.36 -8.43 8.46
C ASP A 118 -11.04 -8.40 7.64
N PRO A 119 -10.00 -7.68 8.09
CA PRO A 119 -8.76 -7.57 7.33
C PRO A 119 -7.93 -8.86 7.41
N VAL A 120 -7.40 -9.28 6.26
CA VAL A 120 -6.45 -10.40 6.14
C VAL A 120 -5.20 -9.93 5.41
N THR A 121 -4.04 -10.11 6.02
CA THR A 121 -2.75 -9.80 5.41
C THR A 121 -2.30 -10.95 4.52
N LEU A 122 -2.07 -10.66 3.24
CA LEU A 122 -1.53 -11.60 2.27
C LEU A 122 -0.49 -10.89 1.40
N ALA A 123 0.52 -11.65 0.95
CA ALA A 123 1.47 -11.16 -0.04
C ALA A 123 0.75 -10.70 -1.33
N TYR A 124 1.32 -9.72 -2.01
CA TYR A 124 0.73 -9.16 -3.24
C TYR A 124 0.52 -10.22 -4.33
N SER A 125 1.47 -11.16 -4.46
CA SER A 125 1.40 -12.29 -5.39
C SER A 125 0.25 -13.25 -5.15
N ASP A 126 -0.26 -13.33 -3.92
CA ASP A 126 -1.23 -14.34 -3.51
C ASP A 126 -2.69 -13.88 -3.67
N VAL A 127 -2.89 -12.59 -3.95
CA VAL A 127 -4.23 -11.96 -3.99
C VAL A 127 -5.12 -12.58 -5.07
N TYR A 128 -4.59 -12.82 -6.26
CA TYR A 128 -5.35 -13.43 -7.36
C TYR A 128 -5.90 -14.81 -6.97
N ALA A 129 -5.04 -15.70 -6.48
CA ALA A 129 -5.41 -17.04 -6.04
C ALA A 129 -6.35 -17.03 -4.82
N ALA A 130 -6.23 -16.00 -3.95
CA ALA A 130 -7.13 -15.85 -2.81
C ALA A 130 -8.57 -15.52 -3.24
N PHE A 131 -8.76 -14.74 -4.30
CA PHE A 131 -10.09 -14.54 -4.91
C PHE A 131 -10.61 -15.81 -5.58
N GLU A 132 -9.77 -16.52 -6.36
CA GLU A 132 -10.19 -17.76 -7.05
C GLU A 132 -10.64 -18.87 -6.08
N THR A 133 -10.15 -18.84 -4.86
CA THR A 133 -10.45 -19.84 -3.83
C THR A 133 -11.44 -19.35 -2.77
N ASP A 134 -12.13 -18.23 -3.01
CA ASP A 134 -13.08 -17.60 -2.09
C ASP A 134 -12.49 -17.36 -0.68
N LYS A 135 -11.17 -17.19 -0.58
CA LYS A 135 -10.48 -16.90 0.67
C LYS A 135 -10.66 -15.43 1.10
N ILE A 136 -10.92 -14.55 0.15
CA ILE A 136 -11.19 -13.13 0.35
C ILE A 136 -12.38 -12.70 -0.51
N ASP A 137 -13.18 -11.76 0.00
CA ASP A 137 -14.30 -11.14 -0.72
C ASP A 137 -13.88 -9.86 -1.43
N ALA A 138 -12.90 -9.16 -0.89
CA ALA A 138 -12.41 -7.89 -1.41
C ALA A 138 -10.92 -7.71 -1.15
N ALA A 139 -10.35 -6.73 -1.83
CA ALA A 139 -9.01 -6.23 -1.57
C ALA A 139 -8.97 -4.72 -1.86
N GLU A 140 -7.85 -4.07 -1.52
CA GLU A 140 -7.61 -2.68 -1.83
C GLU A 140 -6.22 -2.52 -2.47
N ASN A 141 -6.14 -1.68 -3.49
CA ASN A 141 -4.88 -1.31 -4.14
C ASN A 141 -5.11 -0.19 -5.16
N ASN A 142 -4.02 0.28 -5.77
CA ASN A 142 -4.04 1.25 -6.87
C ASN A 142 -4.35 0.60 -8.23
N TRP A 143 -4.74 1.42 -9.21
CA TRP A 143 -5.05 0.97 -10.57
C TRP A 143 -3.90 0.22 -11.26
N PRO A 144 -2.62 0.70 -11.21
CA PRO A 144 -1.51 -0.03 -11.81
C PRO A 144 -1.36 -1.45 -11.28
N ALA A 145 -1.48 -1.63 -9.96
CA ALA A 145 -1.39 -2.94 -9.32
C ALA A 145 -2.57 -3.85 -9.72
N TYR A 146 -3.80 -3.32 -9.67
CA TYR A 146 -5.01 -4.04 -10.08
C TYR A 146 -4.93 -4.53 -11.52
N LEU A 147 -4.40 -3.70 -12.44
CA LEU A 147 -4.22 -4.04 -13.85
C LEU A 147 -3.07 -5.04 -14.05
N ALA A 148 -1.89 -4.78 -13.46
CA ALA A 148 -0.69 -5.58 -13.67
C ALA A 148 -0.84 -7.03 -13.19
N MET A 149 -1.59 -7.24 -12.10
CA MET A 149 -1.88 -8.56 -11.53
C MET A 149 -3.18 -9.16 -12.08
N GLU A 150 -3.78 -8.53 -13.06
CA GLU A 150 -5.02 -8.97 -13.71
C GLU A 150 -6.19 -9.21 -12.73
N HIS A 151 -6.19 -8.55 -11.57
CA HIS A 151 -7.21 -8.73 -10.54
C HIS A 151 -8.63 -8.47 -11.07
N TYR A 152 -8.77 -7.66 -12.14
CA TYR A 152 -10.05 -7.42 -12.83
C TYR A 152 -10.72 -8.68 -13.39
N LYS A 153 -9.98 -9.79 -13.55
CA LYS A 153 -10.54 -11.06 -14.00
C LYS A 153 -11.32 -11.78 -12.90
N VAL A 154 -10.89 -11.62 -11.64
CA VAL A 154 -11.44 -12.30 -10.46
C VAL A 154 -12.25 -11.36 -9.56
N ALA A 155 -11.95 -10.06 -9.56
CA ALA A 155 -12.63 -9.02 -8.78
C ALA A 155 -13.03 -7.87 -9.71
N ARG A 156 -14.21 -7.92 -10.27
CA ARG A 156 -14.65 -7.08 -11.42
C ARG A 156 -15.16 -5.70 -11.03
N TYR A 157 -15.43 -5.47 -9.75
CA TYR A 157 -15.96 -4.21 -9.26
C TYR A 157 -14.87 -3.45 -8.54
N TYR A 158 -14.57 -2.26 -9.02
CA TYR A 158 -13.61 -1.35 -8.45
C TYR A 158 -14.35 -0.10 -7.97
N LEU A 159 -14.41 0.11 -6.65
CA LEU A 159 -15.02 1.28 -6.03
C LEU A 159 -13.99 2.40 -6.03
N VAL A 160 -14.19 3.45 -6.82
CA VAL A 160 -13.26 4.59 -6.88
C VAL A 160 -13.52 5.50 -5.68
N ASP A 161 -13.10 5.05 -4.50
CA ASP A 161 -13.21 5.78 -3.23
C ASP A 161 -11.92 6.53 -2.86
N GLU A 162 -10.80 6.14 -3.47
CA GLU A 162 -9.47 6.78 -3.30
C GLU A 162 -9.10 7.03 -1.83
N HIS A 163 -9.42 6.06 -0.95
CA HIS A 163 -9.30 6.21 0.50
C HIS A 163 -7.87 6.51 1.00
N SER A 164 -6.85 6.19 0.21
CA SER A 164 -5.47 6.54 0.57
C SER A 164 -4.57 6.71 -0.66
N ARG A 165 -3.49 7.47 -0.49
CA ARG A 165 -2.31 7.46 -1.37
C ARG A 165 -1.12 7.06 -0.53
N VAL A 166 -0.50 5.95 -0.88
CA VAL A 166 0.71 5.47 -0.20
C VAL A 166 1.90 5.78 -1.09
N PRO A 167 2.74 6.75 -0.71
CA PRO A 167 3.96 7.03 -1.46
C PRO A 167 4.87 5.81 -1.50
N GLU A 168 5.62 5.69 -2.56
CA GLU A 168 6.74 4.78 -2.65
C GLU A 168 8.05 5.58 -2.60
N ILE A 169 9.12 4.93 -2.23
CA ILE A 169 10.42 5.58 -2.07
C ILE A 169 11.51 4.77 -2.75
N GLN A 170 12.44 5.48 -3.40
CA GLN A 170 13.73 4.94 -3.83
C GLN A 170 14.72 5.05 -2.69
N LEU A 171 15.38 3.94 -2.37
CA LEU A 171 16.40 3.81 -1.33
C LEU A 171 17.72 3.32 -1.90
N ALA A 172 18.81 3.70 -1.23
CA ALA A 172 20.15 3.18 -1.42
C ALA A 172 20.82 2.86 -0.08
#